data_8f446d36fa7c658e27af19cb5998503d
#
_entry.id   8f446d36fa7c658e27af19cb5998503d
#
_cell.length_a   1.000
_cell.length_b   1.000
_cell.length_c   1.000
_cell.angle_alpha   90.00
_cell.angle_beta   90.00
_cell.angle_gamma   90.00
#
_symmetry.space_group_name_H-M   'P 1'
#
loop_
_entity.id
_entity.type
_entity.pdbx_description
1 polymer ?
#
loop_
_entity_poly.entity_id
_entity_poly.type
_entity_poly.pdbx_seq_one_letter_code
_entity_poly.pdbx_strand_id
1 'polypeptide(L)'
;MKIEKINNMKKVAIIFSALVVMTWGACTSAESEMMKEARNIQAGLLKQKANLDSTMDLEIVNVDKALSLMSEDSTMATDTLKFQEFVNLKTRKETLDAAKEKLADWMTNTKLLPTQEEEKNGVSNPFGPDAKDLDVLKAIKEAQSSFNDLRSQIESEIQ
;
A
#
# COMPACT_ATOMS: atom_id res chain seq x y z
N MET A 1 -54.32 -39.17 -11.43
CA MET A 1 -53.26 -39.65 -10.53
C MET A 1 -51.85 -39.36 -11.06
N LYS A 2 -51.65 -38.53 -12.11
CA LYS A 2 -50.32 -38.19 -12.69
C LYS A 2 -49.79 -36.80 -12.33
N ILE A 3 -50.63 -35.88 -11.88
CA ILE A 3 -50.28 -34.47 -11.63
C ILE A 3 -49.70 -34.26 -10.22
N GLU A 4 -50.13 -35.03 -9.22
CA GLU A 4 -49.56 -34.91 -7.84
C GLU A 4 -48.13 -35.41 -7.72
N LYS A 5 -47.72 -36.40 -8.53
CA LYS A 5 -46.34 -36.92 -8.51
C LYS A 5 -45.34 -35.93 -9.05
N ILE A 6 -45.74 -35.09 -10.02
CA ILE A 6 -44.86 -34.06 -10.62
C ILE A 6 -44.66 -32.89 -9.66
N ASN A 7 -45.69 -32.51 -8.89
CA ASN A 7 -45.58 -31.44 -7.91
C ASN A 7 -44.67 -31.80 -6.72
N ASN A 8 -44.68 -33.07 -6.30
CA ASN A 8 -43.80 -33.51 -5.22
C ASN A 8 -42.35 -33.61 -5.67
N MET A 9 -42.07 -34.00 -6.92
CA MET A 9 -40.68 -33.98 -7.45
C MET A 9 -40.15 -32.57 -7.60
N LYS A 10 -40.96 -31.59 -8.00
CA LYS A 10 -40.54 -30.18 -8.07
C LYS A 10 -40.25 -29.59 -6.68
N LYS A 11 -41.05 -29.95 -5.67
CA LYS A 11 -40.81 -29.51 -4.27
C LYS A 11 -39.55 -30.14 -3.66
N VAL A 12 -39.28 -31.40 -3.97
CA VAL A 12 -38.05 -32.09 -3.53
C VAL A 12 -36.84 -31.51 -4.24
N ALA A 13 -36.90 -31.17 -5.53
CA ALA A 13 -35.82 -30.56 -6.27
C ALA A 13 -35.50 -29.14 -5.75
N ILE A 14 -36.52 -28.36 -5.35
CA ILE A 14 -36.31 -27.01 -4.78
C ILE A 14 -35.68 -27.10 -3.38
N ILE A 15 -36.01 -28.08 -2.57
CA ILE A 15 -35.42 -28.28 -1.24
C ILE A 15 -33.97 -28.74 -1.38
N PHE A 16 -33.64 -29.60 -2.36
CA PHE A 16 -32.27 -30.04 -2.60
C PHE A 16 -31.37 -28.91 -3.16
N SER A 17 -31.90 -28.04 -4.04
CA SER A 17 -31.16 -26.90 -4.54
C SER A 17 -30.93 -25.84 -3.46
N ALA A 18 -31.86 -25.65 -2.53
CA ALA A 18 -31.68 -24.74 -1.40
C ALA A 18 -30.65 -25.27 -0.39
N LEU A 19 -30.55 -26.59 -0.21
CA LEU A 19 -29.58 -27.21 0.70
C LEU A 19 -28.15 -27.20 0.12
N VAL A 20 -27.99 -27.32 -1.20
CA VAL A 20 -26.69 -27.26 -1.88
C VAL A 20 -26.13 -25.84 -1.87
N VAL A 21 -26.97 -24.81 -1.94
CA VAL A 21 -26.54 -23.43 -1.85
C VAL A 21 -26.06 -23.03 -0.44
N MET A 22 -26.64 -23.66 0.61
CA MET A 22 -26.20 -23.40 1.99
C MET A 22 -24.84 -24.06 2.36
N THR A 23 -24.43 -25.12 1.63
CA THR A 23 -23.15 -25.79 1.93
C THR A 23 -21.94 -25.17 1.21
N TRP A 24 -22.15 -24.35 0.20
CA TRP A 24 -21.05 -23.64 -0.49
C TRP A 24 -20.75 -22.25 0.12
N GLY A 25 -21.59 -21.75 1.01
CA GLY A 25 -21.37 -20.49 1.74
C GLY A 25 -20.63 -20.66 3.08
N ALA A 26 -20.31 -21.89 3.49
CA ALA A 26 -19.77 -22.17 4.84
C ALA A 26 -18.27 -22.48 4.89
N CYS A 27 -17.52 -22.25 3.82
CA CYS A 27 -16.06 -22.45 3.77
C CYS A 27 -15.28 -21.17 3.46
N THR A 28 -15.79 -20.00 3.81
CA THR A 28 -14.90 -18.91 4.16
C THR A 28 -14.53 -19.11 5.61
N SER A 29 -13.39 -19.75 5.88
CA SER A 29 -12.81 -19.75 7.23
C SER A 29 -12.80 -18.29 7.68
N ALA A 30 -13.54 -17.98 8.76
CA ALA A 30 -13.55 -16.62 9.28
C ALA A 30 -12.09 -16.21 9.51
N GLU A 31 -11.67 -15.12 8.87
CA GLU A 31 -10.33 -14.58 9.03
C GLU A 31 -10.06 -14.38 10.53
N SER A 32 -8.93 -14.84 11.01
CA SER A 32 -8.58 -14.73 12.42
C SER A 32 -8.47 -13.25 12.84
N GLU A 33 -8.70 -12.97 14.12
CA GLU A 33 -8.54 -11.61 14.65
C GLU A 33 -7.11 -11.07 14.43
N MET A 34 -6.09 -11.95 14.48
CA MET A 34 -4.70 -11.56 14.21
C MET A 34 -4.49 -11.15 12.74
N MET A 35 -5.11 -11.86 11.80
CA MET A 35 -5.05 -11.50 10.39
C MET A 35 -5.79 -10.20 10.10
N LYS A 36 -6.94 -9.97 10.72
CA LYS A 36 -7.64 -8.67 10.63
C LYS A 36 -6.80 -7.53 11.18
N GLU A 37 -6.14 -7.74 12.33
CA GLU A 37 -5.22 -6.76 12.91
C GLU A 37 -4.05 -6.47 11.96
N ALA A 38 -3.42 -7.52 11.38
CA ALA A 38 -2.34 -7.37 10.42
C ALA A 38 -2.75 -6.56 9.20
N ARG A 39 -3.93 -6.84 8.61
CA ARG A 39 -4.47 -6.08 7.47
C ARG A 39 -4.78 -4.63 7.82
N ASN A 40 -5.31 -4.37 9.01
CA ASN A 40 -5.60 -3.00 9.46
C ASN A 40 -4.32 -2.18 9.62
N ILE A 41 -3.28 -2.76 10.24
CA ILE A 41 -1.96 -2.13 10.38
C ILE A 41 -1.38 -1.85 8.99
N GLN A 42 -1.39 -2.84 8.09
CA GLN A 42 -0.89 -2.69 6.73
C GLN A 42 -1.64 -1.61 5.95
N ALA A 43 -2.95 -1.56 6.03
CA ALA A 43 -3.75 -0.52 5.35
C ALA A 43 -3.39 0.89 5.86
N GLY A 44 -3.22 1.04 7.17
CA GLY A 44 -2.73 2.29 7.77
C GLY A 44 -1.33 2.67 7.29
N LEU A 45 -0.43 1.70 7.22
CA LEU A 45 0.95 1.85 6.76
C LEU A 45 1.01 2.29 5.29
N LEU A 46 0.26 1.63 4.40
CA LEU A 46 0.19 1.97 2.98
C LEU A 46 -0.40 3.37 2.75
N LYS A 47 -1.39 3.77 3.56
CA LYS A 47 -1.94 5.13 3.52
C LYS A 47 -0.89 6.18 3.93
N GLN A 48 -0.13 5.92 4.98
CA GLN A 48 0.94 6.84 5.41
C GLN A 48 2.04 6.93 4.36
N LYS A 49 2.44 5.80 3.77
CA LYS A 49 3.39 5.74 2.64
C LYS A 49 2.92 6.59 1.47
N ALA A 50 1.67 6.43 1.05
CA ALA A 50 1.09 7.19 -0.06
C ALA A 50 1.04 8.70 0.23
N ASN A 51 0.74 9.10 1.47
CA ASN A 51 0.75 10.50 1.87
C ASN A 51 2.16 11.10 1.82
N LEU A 52 3.16 10.37 2.33
CA LEU A 52 4.56 10.81 2.31
C LEU A 52 5.07 10.96 0.87
N ASP A 53 4.79 9.99 0.01
CA ASP A 53 5.14 9.99 -1.41
C ASP A 53 4.52 11.19 -2.14
N SER A 54 3.22 11.42 -1.94
CA SER A 54 2.51 12.57 -2.53
C SER A 54 3.05 13.92 -2.04
N THR A 55 3.47 14.01 -0.78
CA THR A 55 4.07 15.23 -0.24
C THR A 55 5.43 15.50 -0.90
N MET A 56 6.26 14.49 -1.05
CA MET A 56 7.54 14.61 -1.74
C MET A 56 7.36 14.97 -3.22
N ASP A 57 6.37 14.37 -3.92
CA ASP A 57 6.07 14.70 -5.31
C ASP A 57 5.69 16.17 -5.49
N LEU A 58 4.82 16.69 -4.61
CA LEU A 58 4.42 18.09 -4.65
C LEU A 58 5.61 19.02 -4.41
N GLU A 59 6.50 18.65 -3.50
CA GLU A 59 7.67 19.44 -3.17
C GLU A 59 8.69 19.43 -4.33
N ILE A 60 8.92 18.29 -4.97
CA ILE A 60 9.77 18.18 -6.18
C ILE A 60 9.24 19.10 -7.29
N VAL A 61 7.91 19.07 -7.56
CA VAL A 61 7.30 19.96 -8.55
C VAL A 61 7.52 21.43 -8.23
N ASN A 62 7.41 21.81 -6.95
CA ASN A 62 7.64 23.20 -6.53
C ASN A 62 9.12 23.60 -6.70
N VAL A 63 10.06 22.73 -6.34
CA VAL A 63 11.49 22.95 -6.49
C VAL A 63 11.88 23.04 -7.98
N ASP A 64 11.35 22.15 -8.82
CA ASP A 64 11.60 22.16 -10.26
C ASP A 64 11.11 23.47 -10.91
N LYS A 65 9.93 23.93 -10.50
CA LYS A 65 9.39 25.22 -10.96
C LYS A 65 10.28 26.38 -10.54
N ALA A 66 10.75 26.40 -9.29
CA ALA A 66 11.65 27.44 -8.81
C ALA A 66 12.98 27.42 -9.55
N LEU A 67 13.57 26.24 -9.78
CA LEU A 67 14.80 26.07 -10.56
C LEU A 67 14.64 26.55 -12.00
N SER A 68 13.52 26.26 -12.65
CA SER A 68 13.23 26.74 -14.01
C SER A 68 13.18 28.26 -14.07
N LEU A 69 12.46 28.90 -13.16
CA LEU A 69 12.36 30.37 -13.10
C LEU A 69 13.73 31.02 -12.85
N MET A 70 14.55 30.45 -11.98
CA MET A 70 15.89 30.95 -11.71
C MET A 70 16.85 30.75 -12.88
N SER A 71 16.71 29.64 -13.63
CA SER A 71 17.55 29.39 -14.81
C SER A 71 17.31 30.36 -15.96
N GLU A 72 16.13 30.97 -16.02
CA GLU A 72 15.76 31.98 -17.01
C GLU A 72 16.21 33.40 -16.61
N ASP A 73 16.62 33.59 -15.35
CA ASP A 73 17.08 34.91 -14.86
C ASP A 73 18.52 35.21 -15.32
N SER A 74 18.67 36.15 -16.23
CA SER A 74 19.97 36.56 -16.76
C SER A 74 20.95 37.13 -15.71
N THR A 75 20.46 37.51 -14.52
CA THR A 75 21.27 38.05 -13.44
C THR A 75 21.79 36.96 -12.47
N MET A 76 21.32 35.71 -12.59
CA MET A 76 21.69 34.62 -11.69
C MET A 76 23.19 34.40 -11.60
N ALA A 77 23.93 34.48 -12.72
CA ALA A 77 25.37 34.26 -12.77
C ALA A 77 26.19 35.37 -12.10
N THR A 78 25.62 36.57 -11.93
CA THR A 78 26.28 37.74 -11.35
C THR A 78 25.81 38.08 -9.95
N ASP A 79 24.69 37.52 -9.51
CA ASP A 79 24.13 37.71 -8.17
C ASP A 79 24.46 36.50 -7.29
N THR A 80 25.41 36.70 -6.36
CA THR A 80 25.88 35.62 -5.47
C THR A 80 24.75 35.02 -4.60
N LEU A 81 23.76 35.82 -4.18
CA LEU A 81 22.64 35.33 -3.36
C LEU A 81 21.74 34.45 -4.18
N LYS A 82 21.38 34.87 -5.39
CA LYS A 82 20.56 34.04 -6.29
C LYS A 82 21.26 32.74 -6.69
N PHE A 83 22.58 32.81 -6.95
CA PHE A 83 23.34 31.60 -7.23
C PHE A 83 23.36 30.64 -6.05
N GLN A 84 23.51 31.13 -4.82
CA GLN A 84 23.46 30.28 -3.63
C GLN A 84 22.09 29.66 -3.43
N GLU A 85 20.99 30.40 -3.67
CA GLU A 85 19.64 29.90 -3.63
C GLU A 85 19.39 28.80 -4.67
N PHE A 86 19.89 28.99 -5.89
CA PHE A 86 19.82 27.98 -6.95
C PHE A 86 20.53 26.68 -6.54
N VAL A 87 21.73 26.78 -5.97
CA VAL A 87 22.48 25.62 -5.47
C VAL A 87 21.72 24.91 -4.34
N ASN A 88 21.13 25.67 -3.41
CA ASN A 88 20.35 25.10 -2.32
C ASN A 88 19.11 24.36 -2.84
N LEU A 89 18.39 24.92 -3.81
CA LEU A 89 17.23 24.25 -4.44
C LEU A 89 17.66 22.97 -5.16
N LYS A 90 18.80 22.98 -5.82
CA LYS A 90 19.34 21.80 -6.50
C LYS A 90 19.67 20.68 -5.51
N THR A 91 20.34 21.01 -4.42
CA THR A 91 20.63 20.08 -3.33
C THR A 91 19.34 19.54 -2.70
N ARG A 92 18.32 20.41 -2.49
CA ARG A 92 17.02 20.00 -1.97
C ARG A 92 16.32 19.00 -2.90
N LYS A 93 16.36 19.22 -4.21
CA LYS A 93 15.83 18.27 -5.19
C LYS A 93 16.52 16.91 -5.09
N GLU A 94 17.86 16.90 -5.07
CA GLU A 94 18.65 15.67 -4.95
C GLU A 94 18.28 14.90 -3.66
N THR A 95 18.07 15.61 -2.56
CA THR A 95 17.63 15.00 -1.28
C THR A 95 16.24 14.39 -1.38
N LEU A 96 15.28 15.08 -2.02
CA LEU A 96 13.93 14.58 -2.23
C LEU A 96 13.90 13.36 -3.16
N ASP A 97 14.67 13.38 -4.23
CA ASP A 97 14.79 12.24 -5.16
C ASP A 97 15.40 11.02 -4.45
N ALA A 98 16.44 11.20 -3.64
CA ALA A 98 17.03 10.14 -2.83
C ALA A 98 16.06 9.60 -1.76
N ALA A 99 15.25 10.46 -1.16
CA ALA A 99 14.22 10.05 -0.19
C ALA A 99 13.13 9.18 -0.86
N LYS A 100 12.73 9.52 -2.08
CA LYS A 100 11.79 8.70 -2.87
C LYS A 100 12.37 7.33 -3.21
N GLU A 101 13.64 7.27 -3.57
CA GLU A 101 14.33 6.00 -3.83
C GLU A 101 14.34 5.12 -2.58
N LYS A 102 14.71 5.67 -1.41
CA LYS A 102 14.64 4.94 -0.13
C LYS A 102 13.26 4.39 0.18
N LEU A 103 12.20 5.17 -0.11
CA LEU A 103 10.82 4.75 0.10
C LEU A 103 10.39 3.64 -0.87
N ALA A 104 10.83 3.69 -2.12
CA ALA A 104 10.60 2.66 -3.12
C ALA A 104 11.35 1.36 -2.77
N ASP A 105 12.59 1.45 -2.32
CA ASP A 105 13.40 0.33 -1.86
C ASP A 105 12.77 -0.35 -0.64
N TRP A 106 12.30 0.44 0.33
CA TRP A 106 11.57 -0.09 1.47
C TRP A 106 10.35 -0.90 1.03
N MET A 107 9.54 -0.36 0.11
CA MET A 107 8.35 -1.05 -0.41
C MET A 107 8.70 -2.35 -1.13
N THR A 108 9.77 -2.35 -1.91
CA THR A 108 10.23 -3.53 -2.67
C THR A 108 10.75 -4.64 -1.76
N ASN A 109 11.42 -4.28 -0.66
CA ASN A 109 12.05 -5.22 0.26
C ASN A 109 11.13 -5.65 1.41
N THR A 110 9.96 -5.03 1.57
CA THR A 110 9.02 -5.34 2.64
C THR A 110 7.98 -6.36 2.21
N LYS A 111 7.84 -7.45 2.97
CA LYS A 111 6.77 -8.42 2.75
C LYS A 111 5.46 -7.87 3.29
N LEU A 112 4.49 -7.69 2.42
CA LEU A 112 3.15 -7.25 2.75
C LEU A 112 2.13 -8.30 2.29
N LEU A 113 0.98 -8.36 2.97
CA LEU A 113 -0.12 -9.21 2.56
C LEU A 113 -0.70 -8.70 1.23
N PRO A 114 -1.10 -9.59 0.32
CA PRO A 114 -1.87 -9.18 -0.84
C PRO A 114 -3.21 -8.59 -0.39
N THR A 115 -3.74 -7.67 -1.16
CA THR A 115 -5.10 -7.18 -0.96
C THR A 115 -6.11 -8.30 -1.21
N GLN A 116 -7.35 -8.15 -0.70
CA GLN A 116 -8.40 -9.15 -0.96
C GLN A 116 -8.71 -9.33 -2.45
N GLU A 117 -8.51 -8.29 -3.26
CA GLU A 117 -8.69 -8.33 -4.71
C GLU A 117 -7.54 -9.11 -5.38
N GLU A 118 -6.31 -8.86 -4.97
CA GLU A 118 -5.13 -9.58 -5.44
C GLU A 118 -5.21 -11.07 -5.07
N GLU A 119 -5.67 -11.41 -3.87
CA GLU A 119 -5.91 -12.81 -3.45
C GLU A 119 -6.96 -13.49 -4.34
N LYS A 120 -8.07 -12.80 -4.66
CA LYS A 120 -9.09 -13.30 -5.59
C LYS A 120 -8.54 -13.52 -7.00
N ASN A 121 -7.57 -12.72 -7.40
CA ASN A 121 -6.86 -12.82 -8.69
C ASN A 121 -5.70 -13.82 -8.66
N GLY A 122 -5.55 -14.58 -7.56
CA GLY A 122 -4.56 -15.65 -7.44
C GLY A 122 -3.16 -15.18 -7.03
N VAL A 123 -3.00 -13.96 -6.52
CA VAL A 123 -1.74 -13.51 -5.95
C VAL A 123 -1.46 -14.27 -4.66
N SER A 124 -0.33 -14.95 -4.62
CA SER A 124 0.07 -15.79 -3.50
C SER A 124 0.47 -14.95 -2.28
N ASN A 125 0.14 -15.44 -1.09
CA ASN A 125 0.62 -14.87 0.17
C ASN A 125 2.16 -15.00 0.26
N PRO A 126 2.92 -13.90 0.38
CA PRO A 126 4.38 -13.92 0.42
C PRO A 126 4.95 -14.59 1.67
N PHE A 127 4.12 -14.81 2.69
CA PHE A 127 4.50 -15.54 3.90
C PHE A 127 4.39 -17.06 3.74
N GLY A 128 3.80 -17.54 2.64
CA GLY A 128 3.56 -18.95 2.35
C GLY A 128 2.21 -19.46 2.84
N PRO A 129 1.78 -20.64 2.33
CA PRO A 129 0.47 -21.22 2.64
C PRO A 129 0.32 -21.68 4.10
N ASP A 130 1.44 -22.04 4.74
CA ASP A 130 1.47 -22.58 6.11
C ASP A 130 1.90 -21.54 7.16
N ALA A 131 1.97 -20.25 6.77
CA ALA A 131 2.36 -19.18 7.70
C ALA A 131 1.33 -19.06 8.84
N LYS A 132 1.83 -19.04 10.07
CA LYS A 132 0.96 -18.80 11.23
C LYS A 132 0.56 -17.33 11.29
N ASP A 133 -0.69 -17.06 11.63
CA ASP A 133 -1.24 -15.71 11.74
C ASP A 133 -0.41 -14.82 12.68
N LEU A 134 0.12 -15.40 13.76
CA LEU A 134 0.99 -14.68 14.70
C LEU A 134 2.30 -14.22 14.06
N ASP A 135 2.91 -15.06 13.20
CA ASP A 135 4.16 -14.74 12.52
C ASP A 135 3.93 -13.65 11.46
N VAL A 136 2.79 -13.73 10.76
CA VAL A 136 2.37 -12.70 9.81
C VAL A 136 2.14 -11.36 10.51
N LEU A 137 1.38 -11.36 11.61
CA LEU A 137 1.11 -10.15 12.40
C LEU A 137 2.42 -9.53 12.92
N LYS A 138 3.35 -10.35 13.40
CA LYS A 138 4.67 -9.89 13.85
C LYS A 138 5.44 -9.22 12.72
N ALA A 139 5.51 -9.85 11.55
CA ALA A 139 6.21 -9.29 10.38
C ALA A 139 5.59 -7.96 9.91
N ILE A 140 4.26 -7.82 9.94
CA ILE A 140 3.59 -6.55 9.60
C ILE A 140 3.87 -5.46 10.64
N LYS A 141 3.96 -5.80 11.93
CA LYS A 141 4.37 -4.85 12.98
C LYS A 141 5.84 -4.42 12.83
N GLU A 142 6.71 -5.33 12.44
CA GLU A 142 8.11 -5.02 12.13
C GLU A 142 8.21 -4.11 10.89
N ALA A 143 7.41 -4.36 9.84
CA ALA A 143 7.31 -3.49 8.69
C ALA A 143 6.82 -2.07 9.07
N GLN A 144 5.84 -1.98 9.97
CA GLN A 144 5.37 -0.69 10.48
C GLN A 144 6.47 0.06 11.25
N SER A 145 7.22 -0.63 12.10
CA SER A 145 8.34 -0.01 12.85
C SER A 145 9.40 0.51 11.89
N SER A 146 9.85 -0.34 10.94
CA SER A 146 10.88 0.07 9.96
C SER A 146 10.42 1.22 9.07
N PHE A 147 9.13 1.29 8.72
CA PHE A 147 8.58 2.44 7.99
C PHE A 147 8.60 3.72 8.83
N ASN A 148 8.22 3.65 10.11
CA ASN A 148 8.23 4.82 10.98
C ASN A 148 9.65 5.38 11.16
N ASP A 149 10.65 4.50 11.26
CA ASP A 149 12.06 4.89 11.34
C ASP A 149 12.52 5.57 10.03
N LEU A 150 12.20 4.96 8.89
CA LEU A 150 12.49 5.52 7.57
C LEU A 150 11.80 6.88 7.37
N ARG A 151 10.52 6.97 7.72
CA ARG A 151 9.75 8.21 7.64
C ARG A 151 10.40 9.32 8.47
N SER A 152 10.77 9.03 9.71
CA SER A 152 11.43 10.01 10.59
C SER A 152 12.78 10.47 10.01
N GLN A 153 13.54 9.56 9.40
CA GLN A 153 14.76 9.89 8.70
C GLN A 153 14.50 10.81 7.51
N ILE A 154 13.55 10.47 6.63
CA ILE A 154 13.17 11.28 5.48
C ILE A 154 12.71 12.67 5.94
N GLU A 155 11.79 12.75 6.91
CA GLU A 155 11.29 14.02 7.44
C GLU A 155 12.42 14.90 8.00
N SER A 156 13.46 14.32 8.60
CA SER A 156 14.63 15.07 9.09
C SER A 156 15.57 15.54 7.99
N GLU A 157 15.65 14.81 6.87
CA GLU A 157 16.53 15.15 5.74
C GLU A 157 15.94 16.26 4.85
N ILE A 158 14.60 16.36 4.78
CA ILE A 158 13.89 17.32 3.92
C ILE A 158 13.46 18.60 4.64
N GLN A 159 13.66 18.74 5.96
CA GLN A 159 13.44 19.99 6.72
C GLN A 159 14.59 20.96 6.52
#